data_3cba99694b1846174c43cd6e9b5d6567
#
_entry.id   3cba99694b1846174c43cd6e9b5d6567
#
_cell.length_a   1.000
_cell.length_b   1.000
_cell.length_c   1.000
_cell.angle_alpha   90.00
_cell.angle_beta   90.00
_cell.angle_gamma   90.00
#
_symmetry.space_group_name_H-M   'P 1'
#
loop_
_entity.id
_entity.type
_entity.pdbx_description
1 polymer ?
#
loop_
_entity_poly.entity_id
_entity_poly.type
_entity_poly.pdbx_seq_one_letter_code
_entity_poly.pdbx_strand_id
1 'polypeptide(L)'
;MRHLLILFCALFLLSSCETEIEDFETQNLSSAIVVYGEISTIDGPYNVRLNYVSGYSPYDITQFSGQPITNANVRIIDGNGKETAYYEKSKGYYLSPTGFKGVVGQKYKIRIRLLDGKIIESAYSTINPAPELAEFSYTFKDAAKVENMRFPLKASIKDTKDVENYYFIKRQ
;
A
#
# COMPACT_ATOMS: atom_id res chain seq x y z
N MET A 1 -32.81 39.94 38.41
CA MET A 1 -31.56 40.32 37.70
C MET A 1 -30.53 39.18 37.65
N ARG A 2 -30.26 38.52 38.77
CA ARG A 2 -29.24 37.41 38.82
C ARG A 2 -29.54 36.23 37.90
N HIS A 3 -30.80 35.81 37.75
CA HIS A 3 -31.19 34.74 36.84
C HIS A 3 -31.16 35.15 35.37
N LEU A 4 -31.41 36.41 35.07
CA LEU A 4 -31.34 36.92 33.69
C LEU A 4 -29.88 36.96 33.20
N LEU A 5 -28.93 37.25 34.08
CA LEU A 5 -27.52 37.27 33.77
C LEU A 5 -26.96 35.85 33.49
N ILE A 6 -27.43 34.87 34.27
CA ILE A 6 -27.05 33.47 34.08
C ILE A 6 -27.61 32.92 32.74
N LEU A 7 -28.84 33.29 32.39
CA LEU A 7 -29.45 32.90 31.11
C LEU A 7 -28.70 33.52 29.93
N PHE A 8 -28.23 34.78 30.07
CA PHE A 8 -27.48 35.45 29.04
C PHE A 8 -26.05 34.84 28.85
N CYS A 9 -25.35 34.48 29.94
CA CYS A 9 -24.09 33.76 29.86
C CYS A 9 -24.27 32.33 29.26
N ALA A 10 -25.35 31.64 29.55
CA ALA A 10 -25.59 30.30 28.97
C ALA A 10 -25.83 30.35 27.44
N LEU A 11 -26.40 31.44 26.92
CA LEU A 11 -26.58 31.63 25.47
C LEU A 11 -25.25 31.78 24.71
N PHE A 12 -24.24 32.38 25.35
CA PHE A 12 -22.93 32.55 24.74
C PHE A 12 -22.08 31.28 24.69
N LEU A 13 -22.39 30.29 25.52
CA LEU A 13 -21.70 29.00 25.52
C LEU A 13 -22.17 28.05 24.39
N LEU A 14 -23.23 28.41 23.66
CA LEU A 14 -23.80 27.62 22.57
C LEU A 14 -23.25 28.08 21.19
N SER A 15 -22.40 29.07 21.11
CA SER A 15 -21.67 29.39 19.87
C SER A 15 -20.52 28.41 19.69
N SER A 16 -20.85 27.16 19.32
CA SER A 16 -19.89 26.22 18.75
C SER A 16 -19.45 26.80 17.42
N CYS A 17 -18.18 27.20 17.32
CA CYS A 17 -17.56 27.51 16.05
C CYS A 17 -17.43 26.18 15.30
N GLU A 18 -18.38 25.88 14.45
CA GLU A 18 -18.22 24.87 13.42
C GLU A 18 -17.39 25.54 12.33
N THR A 19 -16.07 25.28 12.31
CA THR A 19 -15.25 25.60 11.18
C THR A 19 -15.61 24.61 10.07
N GLU A 20 -16.47 25.05 9.18
CA GLU A 20 -16.66 24.40 7.90
C GLU A 20 -15.28 24.34 7.26
N ILE A 21 -14.73 23.14 7.08
CA ILE A 21 -13.51 22.93 6.29
C ILE A 21 -13.93 23.23 4.87
N GLU A 22 -13.76 24.50 4.46
CA GLU A 22 -13.98 24.90 3.07
C GLU A 22 -13.17 23.98 2.18
N ASP A 23 -13.87 23.27 1.32
CA ASP A 23 -13.42 22.53 0.16
C ASP A 23 -11.91 22.24 0.16
N PHE A 24 -11.55 21.06 0.62
CA PHE A 24 -10.41 20.41 0.01
C PHE A 24 -10.74 20.36 -1.48
N GLU A 25 -10.23 21.32 -2.25
CA GLU A 25 -10.13 21.16 -3.69
C GLU A 25 -9.41 19.84 -3.90
N THR A 26 -10.17 18.76 -4.03
CA THR A 26 -9.68 17.54 -4.65
C THR A 26 -9.39 17.97 -6.07
N GLN A 27 -8.18 18.53 -6.27
CA GLN A 27 -7.63 18.75 -7.60
C GLN A 27 -8.00 17.51 -8.38
N ASN A 28 -8.45 17.68 -9.62
CA ASN A 28 -8.89 16.61 -10.51
C ASN A 28 -7.84 15.49 -10.57
N LEU A 29 -7.76 14.69 -9.52
CA LEU A 29 -6.88 13.53 -9.39
C LEU A 29 -7.35 12.38 -10.30
N SER A 30 -8.48 12.56 -11.00
CA SER A 30 -9.04 11.56 -11.90
C SER A 30 -8.08 11.13 -13.04
N SER A 31 -7.02 11.91 -13.29
CA SER A 31 -5.95 11.57 -14.24
C SER A 31 -4.69 10.99 -13.59
N ALA A 32 -4.60 11.00 -12.26
CA ALA A 32 -3.46 10.43 -11.57
C ALA A 32 -3.52 8.89 -11.61
N ILE A 33 -2.36 8.27 -11.76
CA ILE A 33 -2.23 6.82 -11.90
C ILE A 33 -1.59 6.25 -10.65
N VAL A 34 -2.23 5.24 -10.08
CA VAL A 34 -1.68 4.45 -8.99
C VAL A 34 -1.04 3.20 -9.57
N VAL A 35 0.21 2.99 -9.23
CA VAL A 35 0.98 1.79 -9.55
C VAL A 35 1.29 1.08 -8.24
N TYR A 36 0.78 -0.12 -8.08
CA TYR A 36 1.13 -0.99 -6.97
C TYR A 36 1.79 -2.25 -7.50
N GLY A 37 2.94 -2.62 -6.96
CA GLY A 37 3.63 -3.83 -7.34
C GLY A 37 4.80 -4.11 -6.40
N GLU A 38 5.18 -5.37 -6.34
CA GLU A 38 6.29 -5.83 -5.52
C GLU A 38 7.13 -6.86 -6.27
N ILE A 39 8.40 -6.97 -5.90
CA ILE A 39 9.31 -8.03 -6.31
C ILE A 39 10.06 -8.49 -5.08
N SER A 40 10.21 -9.79 -4.92
CA SER A 40 11.04 -10.37 -3.86
C SER A 40 11.97 -11.45 -4.40
N THR A 41 12.73 -12.08 -3.53
CA THR A 41 13.63 -13.20 -3.85
C THR A 41 12.93 -14.55 -3.91
N ILE A 42 11.64 -14.62 -3.61
CA ILE A 42 10.81 -15.82 -3.72
C ILE A 42 10.36 -15.96 -5.18
N ASP A 43 10.12 -17.17 -5.65
CA ASP A 43 9.62 -17.37 -7.01
C ASP A 43 8.20 -16.80 -7.16
N GLY A 44 8.00 -16.00 -8.24
CA GLY A 44 6.70 -15.44 -8.59
C GLY A 44 5.67 -16.50 -9.03
N PRO A 45 4.53 -16.08 -9.59
CA PRO A 45 4.36 -14.79 -10.28
C PRO A 45 4.08 -13.61 -9.35
N TYR A 46 4.63 -12.45 -9.68
CA TYR A 46 4.36 -11.17 -9.02
C TYR A 46 3.32 -10.39 -9.79
N ASN A 47 2.53 -9.60 -9.07
CA ASN A 47 1.53 -8.76 -9.70
C ASN A 47 1.93 -7.28 -9.68
N VAL A 48 1.50 -6.58 -10.74
CA VAL A 48 1.45 -5.12 -10.81
C VAL A 48 0.00 -4.74 -11.04
N ARG A 49 -0.51 -3.81 -10.23
CA ARG A 49 -1.86 -3.28 -10.33
C ARG A 49 -1.80 -1.84 -10.79
N LEU A 50 -2.58 -1.52 -11.81
CA LEU A 50 -2.66 -0.21 -12.42
C LEU A 50 -4.09 0.30 -12.38
N ASN A 51 -4.31 1.44 -11.73
CA ASN A 51 -5.60 2.10 -11.67
C ASN A 51 -5.44 3.61 -11.83
N TYR A 52 -6.47 4.27 -12.34
CA TYR A 52 -6.62 5.70 -12.12
C TYR A 52 -7.05 5.94 -10.66
N VAL A 53 -6.69 7.11 -10.12
CA VAL A 53 -7.19 7.51 -8.80
C VAL A 53 -8.70 7.67 -8.89
N SER A 54 -9.44 7.05 -7.96
CA SER A 54 -10.85 7.39 -7.76
C SER A 54 -10.95 8.62 -6.87
N GLY A 55 -11.90 9.51 -7.17
CA GLY A 55 -12.24 10.59 -6.25
C GLY A 55 -12.58 10.04 -4.86
N TYR A 56 -12.29 10.80 -3.83
CA TYR A 56 -12.69 10.46 -2.46
C TYR A 56 -14.23 10.44 -2.38
N SER A 57 -14.77 9.31 -1.93
CA SER A 57 -16.19 9.21 -1.57
C SER A 57 -16.29 8.93 -0.06
N PRO A 58 -16.83 9.85 0.73
CA PRO A 58 -16.99 9.63 2.17
C PRO A 58 -17.96 8.50 2.51
N TYR A 59 -18.77 8.07 1.54
CA TYR A 59 -19.79 7.04 1.70
C TYR A 59 -19.32 5.64 1.29
N ASP A 60 -18.17 5.51 0.66
CA ASP A 60 -17.68 4.24 0.13
C ASP A 60 -16.19 4.03 0.44
N ILE A 61 -15.92 3.66 1.68
CA ILE A 61 -14.57 3.33 2.16
C ILE A 61 -14.08 1.96 1.62
N THR A 62 -14.93 1.21 0.93
CA THR A 62 -14.59 -0.12 0.40
C THR A 62 -14.06 -0.05 -1.04
N GLN A 63 -14.28 1.04 -1.75
CA GLN A 63 -13.83 1.22 -3.13
C GLN A 63 -12.52 1.99 -3.24
N PHE A 64 -11.42 1.40 -2.80
CA PHE A 64 -10.07 1.76 -3.28
C PHE A 64 -9.84 1.35 -4.74
N SER A 65 -10.89 1.03 -5.46
CA SER A 65 -10.84 0.60 -6.86
C SER A 65 -11.10 1.77 -7.79
N GLY A 66 -10.08 2.62 -7.99
CA GLY A 66 -10.06 3.50 -9.15
C GLY A 66 -10.25 2.68 -10.44
N GLN A 67 -10.65 3.35 -11.52
CA GLN A 67 -10.86 2.70 -12.81
C GLN A 67 -9.59 1.94 -13.24
N PRO A 68 -9.64 0.62 -13.51
CA PRO A 68 -8.48 -0.15 -13.90
C PRO A 68 -7.93 0.28 -15.25
N ILE A 69 -6.60 0.33 -15.37
CA ILE A 69 -5.90 0.64 -16.60
C ILE A 69 -5.56 -0.68 -17.29
N THR A 70 -6.16 -0.89 -18.46
CA THR A 70 -6.01 -2.12 -19.25
C THR A 70 -5.11 -1.90 -20.47
N ASN A 71 -4.61 -3.01 -21.05
CA ASN A 71 -3.82 -3.02 -22.29
C ASN A 71 -2.55 -2.15 -22.22
N ALA A 72 -1.99 -1.95 -21.03
CA ALA A 72 -0.69 -1.30 -20.86
C ALA A 72 0.45 -2.29 -21.11
N ASN A 73 1.57 -1.79 -21.65
CA ASN A 73 2.80 -2.57 -21.73
C ASN A 73 3.59 -2.36 -20.43
N VAL A 74 3.59 -3.38 -19.57
CA VAL A 74 4.25 -3.35 -18.25
C VAL A 74 5.54 -4.16 -18.32
N ARG A 75 6.66 -3.57 -17.92
CA ARG A 75 7.97 -4.21 -17.89
C ARG A 75 8.71 -3.89 -16.62
N ILE A 76 9.43 -4.87 -16.11
CA ILE A 76 10.45 -4.69 -15.09
C ILE A 76 11.81 -4.71 -15.77
N ILE A 77 12.65 -3.74 -15.43
CA ILE A 77 13.99 -3.57 -16.00
C ILE A 77 15.00 -3.74 -14.88
N ASP A 78 15.94 -4.67 -15.03
CA ASP A 78 17.00 -4.86 -14.05
C ASP A 78 18.16 -3.85 -14.23
N GLY A 79 19.13 -3.86 -13.32
CA GLY A 79 20.28 -2.96 -13.37
C GLY A 79 21.19 -3.14 -14.58
N ASN A 80 21.07 -4.26 -15.31
CA ASN A 80 21.82 -4.57 -16.53
C ASN A 80 21.03 -4.20 -17.80
N GLY A 81 19.81 -3.68 -17.65
CA GLY A 81 18.94 -3.31 -18.77
C GLY A 81 18.11 -4.46 -19.33
N LYS A 82 18.15 -5.65 -18.72
CA LYS A 82 17.28 -6.76 -19.14
C LYS A 82 15.84 -6.46 -18.77
N GLU A 83 14.95 -6.59 -19.74
CA GLU A 83 13.52 -6.34 -19.56
C GLU A 83 12.76 -7.65 -19.40
N THR A 84 11.87 -7.70 -18.41
CA THR A 84 10.90 -8.78 -18.22
C THR A 84 9.50 -8.21 -18.41
N ALA A 85 8.80 -8.70 -19.43
CA ALA A 85 7.44 -8.28 -19.73
C ALA A 85 6.44 -8.97 -18.80
N TYR A 86 5.45 -8.20 -18.32
CA TYR A 86 4.30 -8.71 -17.59
C TYR A 86 3.10 -8.80 -18.54
N TYR A 87 2.23 -9.76 -18.34
CA TYR A 87 1.01 -9.93 -19.13
C TYR A 87 -0.23 -9.59 -18.31
N GLU A 88 -1.21 -8.98 -18.92
CA GLU A 88 -2.48 -8.66 -18.27
C GLU A 88 -3.30 -9.95 -18.05
N LYS A 89 -3.51 -10.31 -16.79
CA LYS A 89 -4.34 -11.47 -16.42
C LYS A 89 -5.81 -11.11 -16.28
N SER A 90 -6.08 -9.93 -15.77
CA SER A 90 -7.42 -9.36 -15.62
C SER A 90 -7.32 -7.84 -15.61
N LYS A 91 -8.44 -7.14 -15.78
CA LYS A 91 -8.47 -5.68 -15.88
C LYS A 91 -7.61 -4.98 -14.83
N GLY A 92 -6.53 -4.34 -15.28
CA GLY A 92 -5.59 -3.61 -14.45
C GLY A 92 -4.63 -4.48 -13.60
N TYR A 93 -4.65 -5.82 -13.76
CA TYR A 93 -3.76 -6.76 -13.09
C TYR A 93 -2.79 -7.40 -14.08
N TYR A 94 -1.52 -7.13 -13.90
CA TYR A 94 -0.43 -7.62 -14.74
C TYR A 94 0.44 -8.58 -13.94
N LEU A 95 0.72 -9.76 -14.49
CA LEU A 95 1.53 -10.79 -13.84
C LEU A 95 2.89 -10.95 -14.53
N SER A 96 3.92 -11.19 -13.73
CA SER A 96 5.20 -11.66 -14.23
C SER A 96 5.10 -13.07 -14.79
N PRO A 97 6.07 -13.51 -15.61
CA PRO A 97 6.26 -14.92 -15.91
C PRO A 97 6.42 -15.75 -14.63
N THR A 98 5.98 -16.99 -14.69
CA THR A 98 6.22 -17.98 -13.63
C THR A 98 7.73 -18.18 -13.41
N GLY A 99 8.14 -18.28 -12.15
CA GLY A 99 9.55 -18.43 -11.79
C GLY A 99 10.38 -17.16 -11.88
N PHE A 100 9.77 -16.02 -12.25
CA PHE A 100 10.47 -14.73 -12.15
C PHE A 100 10.70 -14.38 -10.68
N LYS A 101 11.92 -14.02 -10.34
CA LYS A 101 12.30 -13.55 -8.99
C LYS A 101 13.37 -12.48 -9.05
N GLY A 102 13.38 -11.67 -8.02
CA GLY A 102 14.43 -10.71 -7.81
C GLY A 102 15.70 -11.36 -7.25
N VAL A 103 16.81 -10.70 -7.42
CA VAL A 103 18.15 -11.13 -6.93
C VAL A 103 18.65 -10.11 -5.93
N VAL A 104 19.13 -10.57 -4.78
CA VAL A 104 19.75 -9.72 -3.76
C VAL A 104 20.89 -8.91 -4.36
N GLY A 105 20.95 -7.62 -4.06
CA GLY A 105 21.93 -6.68 -4.58
C GLY A 105 21.64 -6.14 -5.97
N GLN A 106 20.68 -6.71 -6.70
CA GLN A 106 20.25 -6.23 -8.01
C GLN A 106 19.26 -5.06 -7.87
N LYS A 107 19.35 -4.15 -8.84
CA LYS A 107 18.44 -2.99 -8.96
C LYS A 107 17.35 -3.30 -9.97
N TYR A 108 16.14 -2.83 -9.67
CA TYR A 108 14.99 -2.98 -10.55
C TYR A 108 14.21 -1.67 -10.63
N LYS A 109 13.63 -1.41 -11.79
CA LYS A 109 12.63 -0.35 -12.00
C LYS A 109 11.48 -0.89 -12.83
N ILE A 110 10.32 -0.27 -12.70
CA ILE A 110 9.18 -0.52 -13.56
C ILE A 110 9.10 0.51 -14.67
N ARG A 111 8.76 0.05 -15.89
CA ARG A 111 8.37 0.90 -17.02
C ARG A 111 7.00 0.45 -17.50
N ILE A 112 6.10 1.41 -17.63
CA ILE A 112 4.73 1.21 -18.09
C ILE A 112 4.51 2.14 -19.27
N ARG A 113 4.06 1.57 -20.40
CA ARG A 113 3.57 2.35 -21.55
C ARG A 113 2.07 2.15 -21.67
N LEU A 114 1.32 3.22 -21.58
CA LEU A 114 -0.13 3.23 -21.74
C LEU A 114 -0.51 3.18 -23.22
N LEU A 115 -1.80 2.93 -23.52
CA LEU A 115 -2.32 2.89 -24.88
C LEU A 115 -2.20 4.24 -25.62
N ASP A 116 -2.29 5.35 -24.89
CA ASP A 116 -2.10 6.70 -25.41
C ASP A 116 -0.64 7.07 -25.71
N GLY A 117 0.29 6.12 -25.44
CA GLY A 117 1.72 6.30 -25.61
C GLY A 117 2.45 6.91 -24.42
N LYS A 118 1.74 7.36 -23.38
CA LYS A 118 2.35 7.89 -22.15
C LYS A 118 3.23 6.84 -21.49
N ILE A 119 4.43 7.23 -21.07
CA ILE A 119 5.39 6.37 -20.40
C ILE A 119 5.50 6.82 -18.94
N ILE A 120 5.47 5.85 -18.04
CA ILE A 120 5.66 6.00 -16.60
C ILE A 120 6.82 5.12 -16.20
N GLU A 121 7.79 5.67 -15.48
CA GLU A 121 8.92 4.91 -14.94
C GLU A 121 9.14 5.24 -13.47
N SER A 122 9.53 4.22 -12.69
CA SER A 122 10.03 4.43 -11.34
C SER A 122 11.53 4.73 -11.35
N ALA A 123 12.04 5.24 -10.24
CA ALA A 123 13.47 5.14 -9.95
C ALA A 123 13.87 3.67 -9.77
N TYR A 124 15.19 3.40 -9.84
CA TYR A 124 15.71 2.09 -9.47
C TYR A 124 15.62 1.88 -7.96
N SER A 125 15.18 0.69 -7.56
CA SER A 125 15.22 0.22 -6.18
C SER A 125 16.07 -1.05 -6.10
N THR A 126 16.89 -1.18 -5.06
CA THR A 126 17.75 -2.36 -4.84
C THR A 126 17.03 -3.36 -3.94
N ILE A 127 17.09 -4.64 -4.27
CA ILE A 127 16.65 -5.70 -3.38
C ILE A 127 17.73 -5.93 -2.32
N ASN A 128 17.43 -5.53 -1.10
CA ASN A 128 18.30 -5.78 0.03
C ASN A 128 18.17 -7.23 0.53
N PRO A 129 19.21 -7.80 1.17
CA PRO A 129 19.10 -9.10 1.82
C PRO A 129 18.01 -9.06 2.90
N ALA A 130 17.22 -10.12 3.00
CA ALA A 130 16.28 -10.24 4.10
C ALA A 130 17.05 -10.41 5.43
N PRO A 131 16.60 -9.78 6.52
CA PRO A 131 17.18 -10.00 7.81
C PRO A 131 16.96 -11.43 8.27
N GLU A 132 17.87 -11.92 9.11
CA GLU A 132 17.76 -13.26 9.68
C GLU A 132 16.64 -13.31 10.74
N LEU A 133 15.73 -14.27 10.59
CA LEU A 133 14.76 -14.59 11.62
C LEU A 133 15.46 -15.40 12.72
N ALA A 134 15.83 -14.72 13.82
CA ALA A 134 16.60 -15.34 14.89
C ALA A 134 15.76 -16.29 15.76
N GLU A 135 14.50 -15.96 15.98
CA GLU A 135 13.59 -16.79 16.79
C GLU A 135 12.16 -16.64 16.27
N PHE A 136 11.46 -17.74 16.18
CA PHE A 136 10.02 -17.76 15.99
C PHE A 136 9.41 -18.75 16.96
N SER A 137 8.51 -18.28 17.82
CA SER A 137 7.81 -19.12 18.77
C SER A 137 6.36 -18.72 18.91
N TYR A 138 5.53 -19.65 19.31
CA TYR A 138 4.15 -19.38 19.67
C TYR A 138 3.84 -20.08 21.01
N THR A 139 2.95 -19.49 21.76
CA THR A 139 2.46 -20.07 23.00
C THR A 139 0.98 -20.36 22.84
N PHE A 140 0.61 -21.60 23.10
CA PHE A 140 -0.80 -21.97 23.18
C PHE A 140 -1.30 -21.62 24.59
N LYS A 141 -2.26 -20.71 24.65
CA LYS A 141 -3.00 -20.48 25.88
C LYS A 141 -4.38 -21.11 25.73
N ASP A 142 -4.56 -22.21 26.42
CA ASP A 142 -5.86 -22.86 26.52
C ASP A 142 -6.85 -21.91 27.24
N ALA A 143 -7.99 -21.68 26.64
CA ALA A 143 -9.05 -20.89 27.22
C ALA A 143 -10.29 -21.78 27.31
N ALA A 144 -11.03 -21.61 28.38
CA ALA A 144 -12.29 -22.36 28.64
C ALA A 144 -13.33 -22.22 27.53
N LYS A 145 -13.16 -21.20 26.65
CA LYS A 145 -13.99 -20.95 25.49
C LYS A 145 -13.14 -20.69 24.26
N VAL A 146 -13.46 -21.32 23.15
CA VAL A 146 -12.76 -21.18 21.85
C VAL A 146 -12.64 -19.72 21.39
N GLU A 147 -13.66 -18.92 21.64
CA GLU A 147 -13.71 -17.50 21.32
C GLU A 147 -12.65 -16.65 22.02
N ASN A 148 -12.10 -17.15 23.14
CA ASN A 148 -11.06 -16.49 23.92
C ASN A 148 -9.66 -17.08 23.70
N MET A 149 -9.52 -18.05 22.78
CA MET A 149 -8.23 -18.60 22.44
C MET A 149 -7.33 -17.53 21.82
N ARG A 150 -6.13 -17.38 22.37
CA ARG A 150 -5.10 -16.48 21.88
C ARG A 150 -3.83 -17.25 21.64
N PHE A 151 -3.24 -17.01 20.48
CA PHE A 151 -1.96 -17.56 20.07
C PHE A 151 -0.94 -16.43 20.00
N PRO A 152 -0.34 -16.02 21.14
CA PRO A 152 0.72 -15.02 21.09
C PRO A 152 1.89 -15.56 20.29
N LEU A 153 2.21 -14.85 19.20
CA LEU A 153 3.38 -15.11 18.37
C LEU A 153 4.51 -14.21 18.82
N LYS A 154 5.70 -14.78 18.94
CA LYS A 154 6.93 -14.04 19.18
C LYS A 154 7.85 -14.29 18.00
N ALA A 155 8.30 -13.22 17.36
CA ALA A 155 9.33 -13.27 16.34
C ALA A 155 10.46 -12.32 16.74
N SER A 156 11.68 -12.79 16.69
CA SER A 156 12.88 -11.98 16.89
C SER A 156 13.66 -11.92 15.59
N ILE A 157 13.94 -10.72 15.13
CA ILE A 157 14.67 -10.46 13.89
C ILE A 157 16.03 -9.90 14.28
N LYS A 158 17.09 -10.45 13.68
CA LYS A 158 18.43 -9.90 13.82
C LYS A 158 18.58 -8.76 12.83
N ASP A 159 18.40 -7.55 13.33
CA ASP A 159 18.54 -6.35 12.50
C ASP A 159 20.01 -6.06 12.18
N THR A 160 20.27 -5.64 10.94
CA THR A 160 21.62 -5.28 10.51
C THR A 160 21.93 -3.87 10.99
N LYS A 161 22.95 -3.73 11.81
CA LYS A 161 23.41 -2.45 12.31
C LYS A 161 23.80 -1.52 11.17
N ASP A 162 23.44 -0.25 11.29
CA ASP A 162 23.78 0.83 10.35
C ASP A 162 23.10 0.70 8.95
N VAL A 163 22.05 -0.13 8.83
CA VAL A 163 21.21 -0.23 7.65
C VAL A 163 19.78 0.10 8.03
N GLU A 164 19.16 1.06 7.34
CA GLU A 164 17.76 1.38 7.55
C GLU A 164 16.89 0.26 6.95
N ASN A 165 16.16 -0.44 7.80
CA ASN A 165 15.29 -1.55 7.43
C ASN A 165 13.84 -1.25 7.84
N TYR A 166 12.90 -1.63 6.97
CA TYR A 166 11.48 -1.52 7.23
C TYR A 166 10.86 -2.92 7.28
N TYR A 167 10.10 -3.19 8.31
CA TYR A 167 9.46 -4.49 8.52
C TYR A 167 7.95 -4.35 8.40
N PHE A 168 7.35 -5.20 7.59
CA PHE A 168 5.90 -5.28 7.45
C PHE A 168 5.42 -6.65 7.90
N ILE A 169 4.60 -6.68 8.96
CA ILE A 169 4.01 -7.91 9.48
C ILE A 169 2.58 -8.01 9.00
N LYS A 170 2.30 -8.98 8.14
CA LYS A 170 0.95 -9.27 7.64
C LYS A 170 0.42 -10.54 8.29
N ARG A 171 -0.75 -10.45 8.91
CA ARG A 171 -1.54 -11.60 9.31
C ARG A 171 -2.43 -12.02 8.13
N GLN A 172 -2.35 -13.26 7.74
CA GLN A 172 -3.25 -13.87 6.76
C GLN A 172 -4.36 -14.62 7.48
#